data_9a936c8b57d48e4af783ab640278eb56
#
_entry.id   9a936c8b57d48e4af783ab640278eb56
#
_cell.length_a   1.000
_cell.length_b   1.000
_cell.length_c   1.000
_cell.angle_alpha   90.00
_cell.angle_beta   90.00
_cell.angle_gamma   90.00
#
_symmetry.space_group_name_H-M   'P 1'
#
loop_
_entity.id
_entity.type
_entity.pdbx_description
1 polymer ?
#
loop_
_entity_poly.entity_id
_entity_poly.type
_entity_poly.pdbx_seq_one_letter_code
_entity_poly.pdbx_strand_id
1 'polypeptide(L)'
;MAVKKQKPQPQKQGGIEVTMWFCLSMIGALPVTPPQPAILNAILDIPVSANVRAQIKRLSAELRLMHEVFQETYSTVVQKHQARDDEGVLLFENEQPVMADDAAFQAEMNAVLGEMVVLDVQPFQESDFGDKLTWRQSSAFGPLIV
;
A
#
# COMPACT_ATOMS: atom_id res chain seq x y z
N MET A 1 -31.73 -16.63 20.65
CA MET A 1 -31.32 -16.26 20.52
C MET A 1 -30.48 -15.81 20.11
N ALA A 2 -30.61 -15.60 19.96
CA ALA A 2 -29.92 -15.05 19.65
C ALA A 2 -29.11 -14.68 18.97
N VAL A 3 -29.13 -14.56 18.91
CA VAL A 3 -28.38 -14.15 18.40
C VAL A 3 -27.52 -13.73 17.87
N LYS A 4 -27.60 -13.79 17.98
CA LYS A 4 -26.91 -13.37 17.69
C LYS A 4 -26.03 -13.02 17.11
N LYS A 5 -25.98 -13.13 17.14
CA LYS A 5 -25.35 -12.74 16.85
C LYS A 5 -24.57 -12.36 16.08
N GLN A 6 -24.57 -12.23 15.80
CA GLN A 6 -24.05 -11.84 15.28
C GLN A 6 -23.35 -11.31 14.64
N LYS A 7 -23.34 -11.26 14.63
CA LYS A 7 -22.90 -10.68 14.28
C LYS A 7 -22.04 -10.28 13.79
N PRO A 8 -21.87 -10.31 13.70
CA PRO A 8 -21.27 -9.75 13.37
C PRO A 8 -20.42 -9.46 12.73
N GLN A 9 -20.36 -9.42 13.23
CA GLN A 9 -19.35 -9.06 12.80
C GLN A 9 -19.04 -9.13 11.41
N PRO A 10 -19.46 -9.02 10.79
CA PRO A 10 -19.45 -9.08 9.39
C PRO A 10 -18.49 -8.23 8.67
N GLN A 11 -18.26 -7.16 9.10
CA GLN A 11 -17.39 -6.30 8.40
C GLN A 11 -16.04 -6.85 8.20
N LYS A 12 -15.72 -7.79 8.98
CA LYS A 12 -14.46 -8.41 8.81
C LYS A 12 -14.34 -9.15 7.55
N GLN A 13 -15.45 -9.45 6.94
CA GLN A 13 -15.42 -10.22 5.74
C GLN A 13 -14.81 -9.51 4.58
N GLY A 14 -14.78 -8.20 4.57
CA GLY A 14 -14.24 -7.46 3.46
C GLY A 14 -12.80 -7.07 3.64
N GLY A 15 -12.19 -7.40 4.78
CA GLY A 15 -10.88 -6.88 5.08
C GLY A 15 -9.76 -7.84 4.78
N ILE A 16 -8.71 -7.34 4.14
CA ILE A 16 -7.47 -8.10 3.95
C ILE A 16 -6.36 -7.29 4.60
N GLU A 17 -5.68 -7.91 5.56
CA GLU A 17 -4.58 -7.26 6.27
C GLU A 17 -3.29 -7.38 5.47
N VAL A 18 -2.63 -6.27 5.22
CA VAL A 18 -1.35 -6.21 4.52
C VAL A 18 -0.52 -5.10 5.16
N THR A 19 0.77 -5.06 4.83
CA THR A 19 1.61 -3.96 5.30
C THR A 19 1.45 -2.76 4.40
N MET A 20 1.80 -1.58 4.90
CA MET A 20 1.85 -0.38 4.07
C MET A 20 2.84 -0.59 2.92
N TRP A 21 3.97 -1.25 3.18
CA TRP A 21 4.94 -1.60 2.14
C TRP A 21 4.27 -2.34 0.98
N PHE A 22 3.43 -3.33 1.31
CA PHE A 22 2.73 -4.09 0.28
C PHE A 22 1.82 -3.19 -0.54
N CYS A 23 1.06 -2.31 0.13
CA CYS A 23 0.16 -1.39 -0.58
C CYS A 23 0.91 -0.52 -1.58
N LEU A 24 2.04 0.03 -1.15
CA LEU A 24 2.82 0.91 -2.01
C LEU A 24 3.47 0.14 -3.16
N SER A 25 3.89 -1.10 -2.92
CA SER A 25 4.48 -1.91 -3.99
C SER A 25 3.44 -2.26 -5.05
N MET A 26 2.18 -2.42 -4.65
CA MET A 26 1.11 -2.73 -5.59
C MET A 26 0.92 -1.60 -6.63
N ILE A 27 1.14 -0.36 -6.24
CA ILE A 27 0.93 0.79 -7.13
C ILE A 27 2.23 1.44 -7.59
N GLY A 28 3.37 0.84 -7.27
CA GLY A 28 4.65 1.36 -7.71
C GLY A 28 5.07 2.63 -6.99
N ALA A 29 4.61 2.83 -5.77
CA ALA A 29 4.85 4.06 -5.01
C ALA A 29 5.83 3.90 -3.85
N LEU A 30 6.58 2.80 -3.83
CA LEU A 30 7.60 2.60 -2.79
C LEU A 30 8.65 3.71 -2.86
N PRO A 31 9.09 4.24 -1.72
CA PRO A 31 10.13 5.27 -1.71
C PRO A 31 11.52 4.66 -1.87
N VAL A 32 11.75 4.04 -3.03
CA VAL A 32 13.02 3.36 -3.34
C VAL A 32 13.56 3.87 -4.67
N THR A 33 14.86 3.73 -4.86
CA THR A 33 15.55 4.15 -6.08
C THR A 33 16.36 2.96 -6.60
N PRO A 34 16.15 2.54 -7.85
CA PRO A 34 15.20 3.09 -8.82
C PRO A 34 13.76 2.71 -8.47
N PRO A 35 12.77 3.45 -8.98
CA PRO A 35 11.37 3.12 -8.71
C PRO A 35 11.02 1.74 -9.23
N GLN A 36 10.18 1.04 -8.47
CA GLN A 36 9.73 -0.29 -8.86
C GLN A 36 8.43 -0.18 -9.64
N PRO A 37 8.21 -1.04 -10.64
CA PRO A 37 6.94 -1.02 -11.37
C PRO A 37 5.79 -1.48 -10.47
N ALA A 38 4.59 -0.99 -10.75
CA ALA A 38 3.41 -1.36 -9.99
C ALA A 38 3.06 -2.82 -10.25
N ILE A 39 2.92 -3.59 -9.18
CA ILE A 39 2.51 -5.01 -9.29
C ILE A 39 1.12 -5.10 -9.93
N LEU A 40 0.25 -4.15 -9.61
CA LEU A 40 -1.11 -4.11 -10.11
C LEU A 40 -1.18 -4.09 -11.65
N ASN A 41 -0.14 -3.56 -12.30
CA ASN A 41 -0.11 -3.51 -13.77
C ASN A 41 -0.29 -4.88 -14.41
N ALA A 42 0.08 -5.95 -13.72
CA ALA A 42 -0.02 -7.29 -14.27
C ALA A 42 -1.46 -7.70 -14.60
N ILE A 43 -2.46 -7.09 -13.96
CA ILE A 43 -3.85 -7.49 -14.18
C ILE A 43 -4.69 -6.42 -14.90
N LEU A 44 -4.14 -5.23 -15.12
CA LEU A 44 -4.94 -4.13 -15.67
C LEU A 44 -5.39 -4.38 -17.11
N ASP A 45 -4.59 -5.09 -17.89
CA ASP A 45 -4.89 -5.32 -19.30
C ASP A 45 -5.47 -6.70 -19.59
N ILE A 46 -5.69 -7.52 -18.56
CA ILE A 46 -6.24 -8.85 -18.75
C ILE A 46 -7.75 -8.73 -18.94
N PRO A 47 -8.32 -9.34 -19.99
CA PRO A 47 -9.78 -9.38 -20.13
C PRO A 47 -10.39 -10.19 -18.97
N VAL A 48 -11.33 -9.60 -18.28
CA VAL A 48 -11.96 -10.22 -17.11
C VAL A 48 -13.45 -9.92 -17.13
N SER A 49 -14.20 -10.65 -16.28
CA SER A 49 -15.64 -10.42 -16.16
C SER A 49 -15.91 -9.04 -15.56
N ALA A 50 -17.16 -8.58 -15.70
CA ALA A 50 -17.57 -7.30 -15.12
C ALA A 50 -17.41 -7.29 -13.61
N ASN A 51 -17.69 -8.40 -12.94
CA ASN A 51 -17.51 -8.47 -11.49
C ASN A 51 -16.06 -8.34 -11.08
N VAL A 52 -15.17 -9.01 -11.80
CA VAL A 52 -13.73 -8.92 -11.51
C VAL A 52 -13.23 -7.51 -11.81
N ARG A 53 -13.72 -6.90 -12.89
CA ARG A 53 -13.36 -5.51 -13.21
C ARG A 53 -13.75 -4.56 -12.08
N ALA A 54 -14.94 -4.76 -11.51
CA ALA A 54 -15.39 -3.95 -10.38
C ALA A 54 -14.50 -4.15 -9.16
N GLN A 55 -14.07 -5.39 -8.91
CA GLN A 55 -13.14 -5.67 -7.81
C GLN A 55 -11.79 -4.97 -8.02
N ILE A 56 -11.30 -4.95 -9.25
CA ILE A 56 -10.03 -4.28 -9.57
C ILE A 56 -10.17 -2.77 -9.31
N LYS A 57 -11.29 -2.18 -9.69
CA LYS A 57 -11.52 -0.75 -9.46
C LYS A 57 -11.59 -0.45 -7.96
N ARG A 58 -12.23 -1.31 -7.19
CA ARG A 58 -12.31 -1.13 -5.75
C ARG A 58 -10.92 -1.24 -5.11
N LEU A 59 -10.14 -2.23 -5.53
CA LEU A 59 -8.78 -2.39 -5.03
C LEU A 59 -7.94 -1.15 -5.35
N SER A 60 -8.04 -0.65 -6.59
CA SER A 60 -7.30 0.54 -6.98
C SER A 60 -7.66 1.75 -6.11
N ALA A 61 -8.94 1.91 -5.78
CA ALA A 61 -9.39 3.01 -4.93
C ALA A 61 -8.85 2.87 -3.50
N GLU A 62 -8.86 1.64 -2.95
CA GLU A 62 -8.33 1.39 -1.62
C GLU A 62 -6.83 1.65 -1.56
N LEU A 63 -6.10 1.21 -2.57
CA LEU A 63 -4.65 1.42 -2.62
C LEU A 63 -4.32 2.90 -2.74
N ARG A 64 -5.12 3.65 -3.50
CA ARG A 64 -4.92 5.09 -3.62
C ARG A 64 -5.15 5.79 -2.28
N LEU A 65 -6.16 5.35 -1.55
CA LEU A 65 -6.42 5.89 -0.21
C LEU A 65 -5.23 5.64 0.72
N MET A 66 -4.68 4.43 0.69
CA MET A 66 -3.52 4.10 1.51
C MET A 66 -2.30 4.93 1.11
N HIS A 67 -2.16 5.20 -0.19
CA HIS A 67 -1.07 6.06 -0.67
C HIS A 67 -1.20 7.47 -0.11
N GLU A 68 -2.41 8.02 -0.08
CA GLU A 68 -2.65 9.35 0.48
C GLU A 68 -2.30 9.37 1.97
N VAL A 69 -2.73 8.34 2.70
CA VAL A 69 -2.40 8.23 4.13
C VAL A 69 -0.88 8.16 4.32
N PHE A 70 -0.22 7.36 3.50
CA PHE A 70 1.23 7.26 3.58
C PHE A 70 1.91 8.60 3.30
N GLN A 71 1.45 9.34 2.29
CA GLN A 71 2.05 10.63 1.94
C GLN A 71 1.94 11.62 3.09
N GLU A 72 0.81 11.65 3.79
CA GLU A 72 0.64 12.52 4.94
C GLU A 72 1.61 12.13 6.06
N THR A 73 1.71 10.83 6.33
CA THR A 73 2.62 10.33 7.35
C THR A 73 4.08 10.61 6.97
N TYR A 74 4.41 10.38 5.71
CA TYR A 74 5.76 10.62 5.21
C TYR A 74 6.16 12.09 5.38
N SER A 75 5.26 12.99 5.03
CA SER A 75 5.52 14.43 5.17
C SER A 75 5.78 14.79 6.63
N THR A 76 4.99 14.24 7.55
CA THR A 76 5.16 14.49 8.98
C THR A 76 6.50 13.96 9.48
N VAL A 77 6.87 12.74 9.05
CA VAL A 77 8.15 12.15 9.47
C VAL A 77 9.32 12.93 8.91
N VAL A 78 9.24 13.35 7.65
CA VAL A 78 10.29 14.18 7.05
C VAL A 78 10.48 15.46 7.84
N GLN A 79 9.39 16.17 8.13
CA GLN A 79 9.49 17.45 8.87
C GLN A 79 10.05 17.24 10.26
N LYS A 80 9.71 16.15 10.90
CA LYS A 80 10.19 15.84 12.24
C LYS A 80 11.70 15.64 12.28
N HIS A 81 12.25 15.02 11.24
CA HIS A 81 13.67 14.64 11.20
C HIS A 81 14.53 15.57 10.35
N GLN A 82 13.93 16.51 9.66
CA GLN A 82 14.68 17.41 8.78
C GLN A 82 15.52 18.37 9.60
N ALA A 83 16.78 18.55 9.18
CA ALA A 83 17.71 19.46 9.83
C ALA A 83 17.27 20.90 9.61
N ARG A 84 17.57 21.77 10.59
CA ARG A 84 17.27 23.19 10.53
C ARG A 84 18.54 23.97 10.81
N ASP A 85 18.63 25.17 10.28
CA ASP A 85 19.75 26.05 10.58
C ASP A 85 19.52 26.73 11.94
N ASP A 86 20.44 27.65 12.32
CA ASP A 86 20.39 28.33 13.60
C ASP A 86 19.14 29.17 13.76
N GLU A 87 18.50 29.54 12.65
CA GLU A 87 17.29 30.36 12.67
C GLU A 87 16.02 29.51 12.55
N GLY A 88 16.15 28.21 12.54
CA GLY A 88 15.02 27.29 12.48
C GLY A 88 14.51 27.04 11.06
N VAL A 89 15.25 27.45 10.04
CA VAL A 89 14.86 27.24 8.65
C VAL A 89 15.24 25.84 8.20
N LEU A 90 14.31 25.15 7.56
CA LEU A 90 14.54 23.78 7.06
C LEU A 90 15.65 23.78 6.01
N LEU A 91 16.53 22.79 6.12
CA LEU A 91 17.68 22.67 5.22
C LEU A 91 17.38 21.70 4.06
N PHE A 92 17.85 22.09 2.88
CA PHE A 92 17.74 21.29 1.66
C PHE A 92 19.09 21.19 0.98
N GLU A 93 19.34 20.08 0.31
CA GLU A 93 20.53 19.90 -0.50
C GLU A 93 20.08 19.25 -1.80
N ASN A 94 20.39 19.89 -2.94
CA ASN A 94 19.95 19.41 -4.25
C ASN A 94 18.44 19.18 -4.29
N GLU A 95 17.68 20.09 -3.68
CA GLU A 95 16.22 20.06 -3.61
C GLU A 95 15.68 18.90 -2.76
N GLN A 96 16.55 18.25 -2.00
CA GLN A 96 16.15 17.16 -1.11
C GLN A 96 16.30 17.61 0.33
N PRO A 97 15.37 17.22 1.23
CA PRO A 97 15.51 17.54 2.64
C PRO A 97 16.78 16.90 3.23
N VAL A 98 17.47 17.63 4.08
CA VAL A 98 18.61 17.09 4.80
C VAL A 98 18.12 16.60 6.15
N MET A 99 18.41 15.34 6.49
CA MET A 99 17.97 14.77 7.76
C MET A 99 18.99 15.08 8.85
N ALA A 100 18.49 15.48 10.02
CA ALA A 100 19.34 15.74 11.16
C ALA A 100 20.00 14.44 11.66
N ASP A 101 19.23 13.35 11.63
CA ASP A 101 19.73 12.02 12.00
C ASP A 101 19.12 11.03 11.01
N ASP A 102 19.90 10.64 10.01
CA ASP A 102 19.40 9.78 8.95
C ASP A 102 19.00 8.41 9.47
N ALA A 103 19.75 7.88 10.44
CA ALA A 103 19.42 6.56 11.00
C ALA A 103 18.07 6.59 11.72
N ALA A 104 17.79 7.65 12.48
CA ALA A 104 16.51 7.79 13.17
C ALA A 104 15.36 7.94 12.18
N PHE A 105 15.60 8.71 11.11
CA PHE A 105 14.61 8.88 10.05
C PHE A 105 14.29 7.53 9.39
N GLN A 106 15.32 6.78 9.02
CA GLN A 106 15.14 5.48 8.38
C GLN A 106 14.41 4.48 9.29
N ALA A 107 14.75 4.50 10.59
CA ALA A 107 14.10 3.62 11.55
C ALA A 107 12.60 3.91 11.63
N GLU A 108 12.23 5.19 11.68
CA GLU A 108 10.82 5.57 11.76
C GLU A 108 10.10 5.24 10.45
N MET A 109 10.74 5.49 9.31
CA MET A 109 10.14 5.13 8.02
C MET A 109 9.93 3.63 7.89
N ASN A 110 10.89 2.83 8.34
CA ASN A 110 10.74 1.38 8.30
C ASN A 110 9.56 0.93 9.16
N ALA A 111 9.36 1.58 10.31
CA ALA A 111 8.22 1.27 11.17
C ALA A 111 6.90 1.62 10.47
N VAL A 112 6.84 2.75 9.79
CA VAL A 112 5.64 3.16 9.05
C VAL A 112 5.34 2.16 7.93
N LEU A 113 6.37 1.77 7.18
CA LEU A 113 6.18 0.84 6.06
C LEU A 113 5.79 -0.56 6.53
N GLY A 114 6.16 -0.91 7.77
CA GLY A 114 5.80 -2.20 8.35
C GLY A 114 4.44 -2.23 9.03
N GLU A 115 3.76 -1.08 9.13
CA GLU A 115 2.45 -1.05 9.77
C GLU A 115 1.43 -1.87 9.00
N MET A 116 0.60 -2.60 9.74
CA MET A 116 -0.48 -3.38 9.15
C MET A 116 -1.67 -2.46 8.89
N VAL A 117 -2.22 -2.58 7.69
CA VAL A 117 -3.42 -1.86 7.30
C VAL A 117 -4.43 -2.85 6.76
N VAL A 118 -5.70 -2.46 6.73
CA VAL A 118 -6.77 -3.33 6.23
C VAL A 118 -7.32 -2.72 4.96
N LEU A 119 -7.27 -3.50 3.88
CA LEU A 119 -7.89 -3.10 2.62
C LEU A 119 -9.31 -3.65 2.60
N ASP A 120 -10.27 -2.78 2.34
CA ASP A 120 -11.69 -3.16 2.30
C ASP A 120 -12.03 -3.70 0.92
N VAL A 121 -11.47 -4.88 0.61
CA VAL A 121 -11.66 -5.55 -0.67
C VAL A 121 -11.80 -7.05 -0.44
N GLN A 122 -12.37 -7.72 -1.43
CA GLN A 122 -12.43 -9.18 -1.46
C GLN A 122 -11.24 -9.71 -2.25
N PRO A 123 -10.69 -10.85 -1.86
CA PRO A 123 -9.60 -11.44 -2.64
C PRO A 123 -10.12 -11.95 -3.98
N PHE A 124 -9.22 -11.96 -4.96
CA PHE A 124 -9.51 -12.55 -6.26
C PHE A 124 -9.29 -14.05 -6.20
N GLN A 125 -9.96 -14.77 -7.09
CA GLN A 125 -9.65 -16.17 -7.35
C GLN A 125 -8.61 -16.22 -8.46
N GLU A 126 -7.70 -17.16 -8.40
CA GLU A 126 -6.71 -17.31 -9.46
C GLU A 126 -7.39 -17.49 -10.82
N SER A 127 -8.50 -18.22 -10.83
CA SER A 127 -9.28 -18.47 -12.05
C SER A 127 -9.90 -17.20 -12.64
N ASP A 128 -10.01 -16.12 -11.87
CA ASP A 128 -10.55 -14.86 -12.38
C ASP A 128 -9.74 -14.31 -13.53
N PHE A 129 -8.48 -14.69 -13.61
CA PHE A 129 -7.56 -14.20 -14.64
C PHE A 129 -7.23 -15.27 -15.68
N GLY A 130 -7.90 -16.43 -15.60
CA GLY A 130 -7.63 -17.53 -16.50
C GLY A 130 -6.20 -18.02 -16.33
N ASP A 131 -5.49 -18.20 -17.46
CA ASP A 131 -4.09 -18.60 -17.43
C ASP A 131 -3.17 -17.45 -17.82
N LYS A 132 -3.64 -16.20 -17.64
CA LYS A 132 -2.91 -15.02 -18.10
C LYS A 132 -1.82 -14.57 -17.14
N LEU A 133 -1.90 -14.99 -15.87
CA LEU A 133 -0.87 -14.65 -14.89
C LEU A 133 0.14 -15.79 -14.75
N THR A 134 1.42 -15.43 -14.74
CA THR A 134 2.45 -16.40 -14.37
C THR A 134 2.35 -16.64 -12.88
N TRP A 135 2.93 -17.76 -12.41
CA TRP A 135 2.90 -18.04 -10.97
C TRP A 135 3.65 -16.94 -10.20
N ARG A 136 4.68 -16.36 -10.81
CA ARG A 136 5.43 -15.28 -10.18
C ARG A 136 4.57 -14.04 -10.00
N GLN A 137 3.81 -13.68 -11.05
CA GLN A 137 2.89 -12.56 -10.97
C GLN A 137 1.80 -12.81 -9.93
N SER A 138 1.24 -14.01 -9.95
CA SER A 138 0.19 -14.39 -9.00
C SER A 138 0.72 -14.31 -7.55
N SER A 139 1.94 -14.83 -7.33
CA SER A 139 2.55 -14.82 -5.99
C SER A 139 2.78 -13.39 -5.48
N ALA A 140 3.09 -12.46 -6.39
CA ALA A 140 3.35 -11.08 -5.99
C ALA A 140 2.11 -10.39 -5.43
N PHE A 141 0.91 -10.88 -5.76
CA PHE A 141 -0.33 -10.34 -5.20
C PHE A 141 -0.58 -10.83 -3.77
N GLY A 142 0.18 -11.83 -3.30
CA GLY A 142 0.08 -12.29 -1.92
C GLY A 142 -1.34 -12.66 -1.53
N PRO A 143 -1.87 -12.10 -0.42
CA PRO A 143 -3.21 -12.47 0.05
C PRO A 143 -4.35 -11.95 -0.82
N LEU A 144 -4.06 -11.14 -1.83
CA LEU A 144 -5.11 -10.63 -2.72
C LEU A 144 -5.61 -11.68 -3.71
N ILE A 145 -4.83 -12.75 -3.94
CA ILE A 145 -5.24 -13.86 -4.81
C ILE A 145 -5.21 -15.13 -3.99
N VAL A 146 -6.32 -15.82 -3.96
CA VAL A 146 -6.44 -17.08 -3.21
C VAL A 146 -6.64 -18.26 -4.15
#